data_69cffcfd032d71c42fac52aad19b4578
#
_entry.id   69cffcfd032d71c42fac52aad19b4578
#
_cell.length_a   1.000
_cell.length_b   1.000
_cell.length_c   1.000
_cell.angle_alpha   90.00
_cell.angle_beta   90.00
_cell.angle_gamma   90.00
#
_symmetry.space_group_name_H-M   'P 1'
#
loop_
_entity.id
_entity.type
_entity.pdbx_description
1 polymer ?
#
loop_
_entity_poly.entity_id
_entity_poly.type
_entity_poly.pdbx_seq_one_letter_code
_entity_poly.pdbx_strand_id
1 'polypeptide(L)'
;VASDLSLTEKTAIAEFLTNRKMSGDDVRSAGLACSQAASEFNRAATPAFSHWGFDQEGTHYIGPDIAKVTKAALPTMEMDWAFAFPSAVRARSQPALAGGAIFVGSQSGLVYAFDAETGCTRWQFMASAEVRNAMIVAPWDPADEKVDPPVYFGDVSGNQYAVSAITGELIWRKRMDDHGVATLTAASTLVDDVLYVPISSLEEGAAISADYPCCTFRGAVAALNAGTGEELWRRYFIPPAKEQATNGAGKKLYGPSGVPVWAGMSVDGDLLFVATGDDYTGEGSGVSDSVIALNRHNGEIVWVAQARAGDVWNASCEYAGKINCPDDNGPDWDYGAGPVVATGASGRKLLLAGDKGGLVVGLDPLTGKVLWRNKVGRGGVVAGINFGLAAHGGKVFVPVSDVPDGRTYDEPAKPGLYALDIDTGEFIWKAPAEDTCNGRAGCFPGYSAAITVLDDYVLAGSNDGYLRAFDTENGAILWEYDTTQAVGAVGDRVAQGGSVGGGQAPIVVGDRIILNSGYAFSGKMPGNALLVLKARPQ
;
A
#
# COMPACT_ATOMS: atom_id res chain seq x y z
N VAL A 1 -24.08 -9.44 6.16
CA VAL A 1 -24.36 -10.46 7.20
C VAL A 1 -23.21 -10.54 8.20
N ALA A 2 -21.92 -10.54 7.79
CA ALA A 2 -20.81 -10.60 8.75
C ALA A 2 -20.52 -9.29 9.48
N SER A 3 -20.94 -8.15 8.94
CA SER A 3 -20.76 -6.82 9.55
C SER A 3 -21.52 -6.63 10.85
N ASP A 4 -22.64 -7.33 11.02
CA ASP A 4 -23.59 -7.15 12.13
C ASP A 4 -23.36 -8.15 13.26
N LEU A 5 -22.37 -9.04 13.10
CA LEU A 5 -22.01 -10.02 14.10
C LEU A 5 -21.12 -9.40 15.19
N SER A 6 -21.43 -9.71 16.44
CA SER A 6 -20.56 -9.39 17.57
C SER A 6 -19.21 -10.10 17.47
N LEU A 7 -18.21 -9.63 18.19
CA LEU A 7 -16.90 -10.29 18.25
C LEU A 7 -17.00 -11.76 18.67
N THR A 8 -17.89 -12.07 19.61
CA THR A 8 -18.15 -13.44 20.10
C THR A 8 -18.71 -14.33 18.99
N GLU A 9 -19.64 -13.83 18.17
CA GLU A 9 -20.19 -14.58 17.04
C GLU A 9 -19.17 -14.78 15.92
N LYS A 10 -18.37 -13.74 15.61
CA LYS A 10 -17.26 -13.84 14.66
C LYS A 10 -16.22 -14.87 15.12
N THR A 11 -15.88 -14.87 16.41
CA THR A 11 -14.95 -15.84 17.01
C THR A 11 -15.51 -17.26 16.91
N ALA A 12 -16.77 -17.48 17.26
CA ALA A 12 -17.40 -18.79 17.18
C ALA A 12 -17.45 -19.34 15.74
N ILE A 13 -17.70 -18.48 14.75
CA ILE A 13 -17.68 -18.85 13.33
C ILE A 13 -16.25 -19.18 12.89
N ALA A 14 -15.27 -18.40 13.29
CA ALA A 14 -13.87 -18.65 12.96
C ALA A 14 -13.36 -19.95 13.59
N GLU A 15 -13.72 -20.24 14.84
CA GLU A 15 -13.44 -21.51 15.52
C GLU A 15 -14.07 -22.71 14.81
N PHE A 16 -15.32 -22.56 14.38
CA PHE A 16 -16.04 -23.58 13.62
C PHE A 16 -15.39 -23.87 12.26
N LEU A 17 -15.05 -22.80 11.52
CA LEU A 17 -14.46 -22.93 10.17
C LEU A 17 -13.01 -23.44 10.20
N THR A 18 -12.26 -23.12 11.25
CA THR A 18 -10.83 -23.49 11.35
C THR A 18 -10.60 -24.73 12.21
N ASN A 19 -11.63 -25.25 12.87
CA ASN A 19 -11.56 -26.32 13.90
C ASN A 19 -10.50 -26.03 14.99
N ARG A 20 -10.30 -24.75 15.31
CA ARG A 20 -9.34 -24.27 16.31
C ARG A 20 -10.07 -23.39 17.31
N LYS A 21 -9.92 -23.69 18.61
CA LYS A 21 -10.38 -22.76 19.65
C LYS A 21 -9.51 -21.52 19.64
N MET A 22 -10.11 -20.37 19.47
CA MET A 22 -9.47 -19.07 19.69
C MET A 22 -9.60 -18.77 21.18
N SER A 23 -8.49 -18.69 21.92
CA SER A 23 -8.54 -18.17 23.27
C SER A 23 -8.89 -16.68 23.20
N GLY A 24 -9.78 -16.21 24.06
CA GLY A 24 -10.13 -14.78 24.15
C GLY A 24 -8.91 -13.88 24.43
N ASP A 25 -7.84 -14.48 24.94
CA ASP A 25 -6.54 -13.84 25.17
C ASP A 25 -5.74 -13.60 23.88
N ASP A 26 -5.94 -14.39 22.83
CA ASP A 26 -5.22 -14.24 21.56
C ASP A 26 -5.57 -12.96 20.80
N VAL A 27 -6.75 -12.40 21.05
CA VAL A 27 -7.27 -11.24 20.30
C VAL A 27 -7.23 -9.94 21.11
N ARG A 28 -7.42 -9.99 22.44
CA ARG A 28 -7.56 -8.79 23.29
C ARG A 28 -6.34 -8.40 24.10
N SER A 29 -5.38 -9.28 24.30
CA SER A 29 -4.21 -9.04 25.17
C SER A 29 -2.90 -8.93 24.43
N ALA A 30 -2.91 -8.58 23.15
CA ALA A 30 -1.71 -8.32 22.40
C ALA A 30 -1.17 -6.93 22.76
N GLY A 31 -0.27 -6.88 23.70
CA GLY A 31 0.36 -5.66 24.17
C GLY A 31 -0.01 -5.31 25.61
N LEU A 32 0.88 -4.62 26.30
CA LEU A 32 0.62 -4.05 27.63
C LEU A 32 -0.20 -2.77 27.43
N ALA A 33 -1.30 -2.62 28.18
CA ALA A 33 -2.01 -1.35 28.22
C ALA A 33 -1.09 -0.25 28.79
N CYS A 34 -1.16 0.93 28.20
CA CYS A 34 -0.39 2.07 28.66
C CYS A 34 -0.84 2.52 30.06
N SER A 35 0.11 3.08 30.83
CA SER A 35 -0.24 3.92 31.98
C SER A 35 -0.97 5.18 31.52
N GLN A 36 -1.67 5.86 32.42
CA GLN A 36 -2.39 7.08 32.09
C GLN A 36 -1.47 8.11 31.40
N ALA A 37 -0.28 8.33 31.91
CA ALA A 37 0.69 9.29 31.35
C ALA A 37 1.14 8.90 29.93
N ALA A 38 1.39 7.61 29.66
CA ALA A 38 1.76 7.14 28.32
C ALA A 38 0.57 7.11 27.34
N SER A 39 -0.67 7.23 27.84
CA SER A 39 -1.87 7.31 27.02
C SER A 39 -2.22 8.74 26.60
N GLU A 40 -1.56 9.77 27.15
CA GLU A 40 -1.85 11.16 26.83
C GLU A 40 -1.51 11.48 25.37
N PHE A 41 -2.46 12.12 24.69
CA PHE A 41 -2.27 12.58 23.32
C PHE A 41 -1.49 13.91 23.32
N ASN A 42 -0.29 13.88 22.75
CA ASN A 42 0.57 15.07 22.65
C ASN A 42 0.17 15.94 21.46
N ARG A 43 -0.63 16.97 21.67
CA ARG A 43 -1.08 17.89 20.61
C ARG A 43 0.04 18.66 19.91
N ALA A 44 1.20 18.82 20.56
CA ALA A 44 2.37 19.45 19.93
C ALA A 44 3.09 18.53 18.94
N ALA A 45 2.89 17.20 19.05
CA ALA A 45 3.42 16.22 18.12
C ALA A 45 2.43 16.00 16.96
N THR A 46 2.33 16.98 16.06
CA THR A 46 1.48 16.95 14.86
C THR A 46 1.80 15.75 13.97
N PRO A 47 0.90 15.36 13.04
CA PRO A 47 1.16 14.22 12.17
C PRO A 47 2.43 14.43 11.35
N ALA A 48 3.36 13.50 11.44
CA ALA A 48 4.51 13.49 10.55
C ALA A 48 4.07 13.06 9.14
N PHE A 49 3.04 12.18 9.07
CA PHE A 49 2.56 11.58 7.83
C PHE A 49 1.04 11.57 7.81
N SER A 50 0.45 12.50 7.06
CA SER A 50 -0.98 12.59 6.79
C SER A 50 -1.38 11.95 5.44
N HIS A 51 -0.39 11.43 4.69
CA HIS A 51 -0.59 10.80 3.37
C HIS A 51 0.24 9.53 3.26
N TRP A 52 -0.18 8.62 2.37
CA TRP A 52 0.56 7.39 2.12
C TRP A 52 1.99 7.66 1.60
N GLY A 53 2.15 8.61 0.66
CA GLY A 53 3.45 9.03 0.14
C GLY A 53 4.12 10.13 0.97
N PHE A 54 3.68 10.35 2.21
CA PHE A 54 4.11 11.34 3.20
C PHE A 54 3.67 12.78 2.89
N ASP A 55 3.44 13.12 1.65
CA ASP A 55 2.87 14.37 1.17
C ASP A 55 1.74 14.11 0.16
N GLN A 56 1.04 15.15 -0.26
CA GLN A 56 -0.07 15.02 -1.21
C GLN A 56 0.43 14.72 -2.64
N GLU A 57 1.67 15.06 -2.96
CA GLU A 57 2.34 14.78 -4.22
C GLU A 57 2.78 13.30 -4.34
N GLY A 58 2.80 12.56 -3.22
CA GLY A 58 3.18 11.16 -3.16
C GLY A 58 4.69 10.92 -3.32
N THR A 59 5.54 11.87 -2.90
CA THR A 59 6.99 11.83 -3.17
C THR A 59 7.73 10.76 -2.39
N HIS A 60 7.17 10.24 -1.31
CA HIS A 60 7.84 9.35 -0.36
C HIS A 60 9.14 9.95 0.22
N TYR A 61 9.22 11.27 0.24
CA TYR A 61 10.34 12.00 0.82
C TYR A 61 10.06 12.41 2.26
N ILE A 62 11.03 12.18 3.13
CA ILE A 62 10.98 12.64 4.53
C ILE A 62 12.16 13.57 4.78
N GLY A 63 11.82 14.85 4.99
CA GLY A 63 12.82 15.88 5.22
C GLY A 63 13.46 15.85 6.61
N PRO A 64 14.59 16.57 6.78
CA PRO A 64 15.38 16.58 8.02
C PRO A 64 14.67 17.24 9.21
N ASP A 65 13.57 17.94 8.99
CA ASP A 65 12.72 18.47 10.07
C ASP A 65 12.00 17.35 10.81
N ILE A 66 11.66 16.27 10.11
CA ILE A 66 10.96 15.08 10.63
C ILE A 66 11.97 13.97 10.97
N ALA A 67 12.80 13.57 10.01
CA ALA A 67 13.79 12.52 10.19
C ALA A 67 15.09 13.05 10.80
N LYS A 68 15.52 12.43 11.91
CA LYS A 68 16.80 12.75 12.55
C LYS A 68 17.83 11.62 12.44
N VAL A 69 17.46 10.50 11.81
CA VAL A 69 18.39 9.41 11.50
C VAL A 69 19.23 9.85 10.30
N THR A 70 20.46 10.26 10.57
CA THR A 70 21.43 10.63 9.54
C THR A 70 22.12 9.40 8.95
N LYS A 71 22.73 9.53 7.76
CA LYS A 71 23.56 8.49 7.16
C LYS A 71 24.63 7.95 8.14
N ALA A 72 25.23 8.83 8.98
CA ALA A 72 26.22 8.45 9.99
C ALA A 72 25.61 7.65 11.16
N ALA A 73 24.32 7.83 11.44
CA ALA A 73 23.63 7.13 12.52
C ALA A 73 23.15 5.72 12.12
N LEU A 74 23.02 5.41 10.82
CA LEU A 74 22.54 4.11 10.34
C LEU A 74 23.25 2.90 10.97
N PRO A 75 24.59 2.86 11.08
CA PRO A 75 25.27 1.73 11.72
C PRO A 75 24.98 1.55 13.22
N THR A 76 24.38 2.54 13.88
CA THR A 76 24.04 2.51 15.30
C THR A 76 22.58 2.14 15.56
N MET A 77 21.82 1.83 14.49
CA MET A 77 20.41 1.47 14.62
C MET A 77 20.24 0.11 15.30
N GLU A 78 19.43 0.06 16.33
CA GLU A 78 19.11 -1.16 17.08
C GLU A 78 17.62 -1.27 17.33
N MET A 79 17.16 -2.48 17.69
CA MET A 79 15.78 -2.69 18.12
C MET A 79 15.49 -1.89 19.39
N ASP A 80 14.52 -0.96 19.32
CA ASP A 80 13.96 -0.26 20.46
C ASP A 80 12.86 -1.11 21.10
N TRP A 81 11.84 -1.42 20.32
CA TRP A 81 10.79 -2.35 20.68
C TRP A 81 10.14 -2.98 19.42
N ALA A 82 9.43 -4.07 19.63
CA ALA A 82 8.67 -4.75 18.59
C ALA A 82 7.28 -5.13 19.09
N PHE A 83 6.34 -5.34 18.14
CA PHE A 83 5.02 -5.87 18.43
C PHE A 83 4.73 -7.08 17.51
N ALA A 84 4.17 -8.14 18.09
CA ALA A 84 3.76 -9.34 17.38
C ALA A 84 2.25 -9.31 17.12
N PHE A 85 1.85 -9.06 15.86
CA PHE A 85 0.43 -9.10 15.49
C PHE A 85 -0.15 -10.51 15.69
N PRO A 86 -1.21 -10.66 16.50
CA PRO A 86 -1.79 -11.97 16.78
C PRO A 86 -2.32 -12.64 15.51
N SER A 87 -2.02 -13.93 15.35
CA SER A 87 -2.52 -14.77 14.25
C SER A 87 -2.24 -14.24 12.84
N ALA A 88 -1.35 -13.25 12.69
CA ALA A 88 -0.97 -12.70 11.42
C ALA A 88 0.17 -13.50 10.77
N VAL A 89 0.13 -13.59 9.46
CA VAL A 89 1.21 -14.10 8.59
C VAL A 89 1.67 -13.04 7.60
N ARG A 90 1.04 -11.86 7.67
CA ARG A 90 1.39 -10.66 6.89
C ARG A 90 1.13 -9.40 7.71
N ALA A 91 2.09 -8.51 7.73
CA ALA A 91 2.06 -7.19 8.35
C ALA A 91 2.42 -6.18 7.26
N ARG A 92 1.42 -5.44 6.73
CA ARG A 92 1.58 -4.65 5.50
C ARG A 92 0.81 -3.33 5.48
N SER A 93 0.18 -2.95 6.61
CA SER A 93 -0.40 -1.62 6.78
C SER A 93 0.71 -0.62 7.04
N GLN A 94 0.80 0.48 6.27
CA GLN A 94 1.78 1.52 6.57
C GLN A 94 1.38 2.25 7.86
N PRO A 95 2.27 2.30 8.87
CA PRO A 95 2.01 3.05 10.08
C PRO A 95 1.95 4.56 9.82
N ALA A 96 1.23 5.29 10.70
CA ALA A 96 1.34 6.74 10.83
C ALA A 96 1.74 7.11 12.26
N LEU A 97 2.42 8.24 12.42
CA LEU A 97 2.84 8.74 13.73
C LEU A 97 2.25 10.12 13.96
N ALA A 98 1.48 10.29 15.03
CA ALA A 98 0.87 11.55 15.40
C ALA A 98 0.51 11.56 16.90
N GLY A 99 0.55 12.70 17.56
CA GLY A 99 0.18 12.80 18.98
C GLY A 99 1.03 11.95 19.91
N GLY A 100 2.26 11.58 19.49
CA GLY A 100 3.13 10.64 20.21
C GLY A 100 2.66 9.18 20.13
N ALA A 101 1.74 8.85 19.20
CA ALA A 101 1.25 7.49 18.97
C ALA A 101 1.61 6.99 17.57
N ILE A 102 1.85 5.67 17.46
CA ILE A 102 1.94 4.95 16.20
C ILE A 102 0.60 4.26 15.94
N PHE A 103 -0.05 4.61 14.84
CA PHE A 103 -1.28 3.97 14.38
C PHE A 103 -0.97 2.96 13.30
N VAL A 104 -1.52 1.74 13.40
CA VAL A 104 -1.27 0.67 12.41
C VAL A 104 -2.42 -0.33 12.37
N GLY A 105 -2.76 -0.78 11.17
CA GLY A 105 -3.73 -1.84 10.92
C GLY A 105 -3.11 -3.24 10.93
N SER A 106 -3.94 -4.26 11.06
CA SER A 106 -3.50 -5.65 11.06
C SER A 106 -4.33 -6.56 10.17
N GLN A 107 -3.80 -7.75 9.92
CA GLN A 107 -4.49 -8.80 9.17
C GLN A 107 -5.78 -9.29 9.85
N SER A 108 -5.86 -9.21 11.16
CA SER A 108 -7.06 -9.61 11.92
C SER A 108 -8.18 -8.56 11.89
N GLY A 109 -7.93 -7.38 11.32
CA GLY A 109 -8.84 -6.23 11.37
C GLY A 109 -8.69 -5.35 12.60
N LEU A 110 -7.81 -5.70 13.55
CA LEU A 110 -7.47 -4.81 14.65
C LEU A 110 -6.60 -3.66 14.15
N VAL A 111 -6.99 -2.45 14.51
CA VAL A 111 -6.21 -1.22 14.39
C VAL A 111 -5.73 -0.85 15.78
N TYR A 112 -4.45 -0.54 15.88
CA TYR A 112 -3.79 -0.23 17.14
C TYR A 112 -3.30 1.22 17.15
N ALA A 113 -3.35 1.84 18.32
CA ALA A 113 -2.53 2.99 18.66
C ALA A 113 -1.54 2.57 19.74
N PHE A 114 -0.27 2.62 19.43
CA PHE A 114 0.82 2.36 20.37
C PHE A 114 1.44 3.67 20.81
N ASP A 115 1.85 3.78 22.06
CA ASP A 115 2.78 4.82 22.49
C ASP A 115 4.11 4.64 21.73
N ALA A 116 4.58 5.70 21.10
CA ALA A 116 5.75 5.62 20.20
C ALA A 116 7.06 5.34 20.94
N GLU A 117 7.15 5.68 22.24
CA GLU A 117 8.35 5.48 23.05
C GLU A 117 8.44 4.07 23.63
N THR A 118 7.30 3.51 24.07
CA THR A 118 7.30 2.28 24.88
C THR A 118 6.67 1.08 24.19
N GLY A 119 5.93 1.30 23.09
CA GLY A 119 5.17 0.27 22.40
C GLY A 119 3.94 -0.24 23.19
N CYS A 120 3.59 0.37 24.35
CA CYS A 120 2.37 0.01 25.04
C CYS A 120 1.12 0.43 24.21
N THR A 121 0.02 -0.28 24.37
CA THR A 121 -1.21 -0.04 23.65
C THR A 121 -2.04 1.06 24.31
N ARG A 122 -2.29 2.18 23.61
CA ARG A 122 -3.18 3.25 24.05
C ARG A 122 -4.64 2.85 23.84
N TRP A 123 -4.98 2.36 22.66
CA TRP A 123 -6.30 1.83 22.33
C TRP A 123 -6.25 0.84 21.16
N GLN A 124 -7.35 0.12 20.98
CA GLN A 124 -7.58 -0.80 19.87
C GLN A 124 -8.97 -0.57 19.29
N PHE A 125 -9.08 -0.65 17.97
CA PHE A 125 -10.36 -0.63 17.24
C PHE A 125 -10.50 -1.87 16.37
N MET A 126 -11.67 -2.50 16.32
CA MET A 126 -11.94 -3.67 15.48
C MET A 126 -12.68 -3.24 14.21
N ALA A 127 -12.02 -3.29 13.07
CA ALA A 127 -12.62 -3.17 11.74
C ALA A 127 -13.35 -4.46 11.34
N SER A 128 -14.11 -4.42 10.24
CA SER A 128 -14.88 -5.59 9.78
C SER A 128 -14.01 -6.69 9.16
N ALA A 129 -12.82 -6.32 8.66
CA ALA A 129 -11.87 -7.22 8.00
C ALA A 129 -10.44 -6.66 8.09
N GLU A 130 -9.46 -7.35 7.47
CA GLU A 130 -8.06 -6.91 7.39
C GLU A 130 -7.94 -5.43 6.99
N VAL A 131 -7.13 -4.69 7.74
CA VAL A 131 -6.72 -3.32 7.42
C VAL A 131 -5.28 -3.37 6.93
N ARG A 132 -5.10 -3.17 5.61
CA ARG A 132 -3.78 -3.30 4.94
C ARG A 132 -3.23 -2.02 4.35
N ASN A 133 -4.06 -0.99 4.23
CA ASN A 133 -3.66 0.30 3.69
C ASN A 133 -2.97 1.18 4.75
N ALA A 134 -2.48 2.35 4.34
CA ALA A 134 -1.87 3.29 5.25
C ALA A 134 -2.91 3.92 6.18
N MET A 135 -2.47 4.25 7.39
CA MET A 135 -3.21 5.11 8.32
C MET A 135 -3.03 6.56 7.91
N ILE A 136 -4.13 7.29 7.76
CA ILE A 136 -4.12 8.72 7.43
C ILE A 136 -4.65 9.48 8.64
N VAL A 137 -3.83 10.34 9.23
CA VAL A 137 -4.22 11.16 10.39
C VAL A 137 -4.47 12.57 9.93
N ALA A 138 -5.66 13.10 10.22
CA ALA A 138 -5.97 14.49 9.88
C ALA A 138 -5.03 15.47 10.60
N PRO A 139 -4.56 16.51 9.93
CA PRO A 139 -3.80 17.58 10.56
C PRO A 139 -4.68 18.37 11.55
N TRP A 140 -4.06 19.00 12.54
CA TRP A 140 -4.75 19.87 13.49
C TRP A 140 -3.89 21.07 13.89
N ASP A 141 -4.53 22.10 14.46
CA ASP A 141 -3.83 23.20 15.11
C ASP A 141 -3.38 22.74 16.51
N PRO A 142 -2.08 22.72 16.82
CA PRO A 142 -1.58 22.36 18.14
C PRO A 142 -2.09 23.26 19.28
N ALA A 143 -2.54 24.47 18.96
CA ALA A 143 -3.11 25.41 19.93
C ALA A 143 -4.59 25.11 20.26
N ASP A 144 -5.27 24.26 19.48
CA ASP A 144 -6.63 23.83 19.78
C ASP A 144 -6.63 22.70 20.80
N GLU A 145 -6.86 23.05 22.07
CA GLU A 145 -6.92 22.08 23.18
C GLU A 145 -8.10 21.09 23.08
N LYS A 146 -9.09 21.36 22.23
CA LYS A 146 -10.32 20.56 22.08
C LYS A 146 -10.26 19.65 20.87
N VAL A 147 -9.25 19.76 20.03
CA VAL A 147 -9.17 18.98 18.81
C VAL A 147 -9.08 17.47 19.12
N ASP A 148 -9.86 16.70 18.42
CA ASP A 148 -9.80 15.22 18.36
C ASP A 148 -9.67 14.83 16.89
N PRO A 149 -8.44 14.71 16.37
CA PRO A 149 -8.24 14.46 14.95
C PRO A 149 -8.67 13.04 14.60
N PRO A 150 -9.35 12.83 13.45
CA PRO A 150 -9.66 11.50 12.97
C PRO A 150 -8.45 10.79 12.37
N VAL A 151 -8.44 9.46 12.52
CA VAL A 151 -7.61 8.53 11.77
C VAL A 151 -8.49 7.83 10.74
N TYR A 152 -8.12 7.92 9.46
CA TYR A 152 -8.83 7.29 8.35
C TYR A 152 -8.11 6.04 7.87
N PHE A 153 -8.86 4.99 7.56
CA PHE A 153 -8.36 3.75 6.97
C PHE A 153 -9.48 2.97 6.32
N GLY A 154 -9.13 2.09 5.40
CA GLY A 154 -10.04 1.17 4.75
C GLY A 154 -9.81 -0.28 5.14
N ASP A 155 -10.81 -1.15 4.96
CA ASP A 155 -10.65 -2.60 5.12
C ASP A 155 -10.85 -3.36 3.80
N VAL A 156 -10.40 -4.62 3.77
CA VAL A 156 -10.54 -5.47 2.57
C VAL A 156 -11.98 -5.91 2.30
N SER A 157 -12.93 -5.61 3.19
CA SER A 157 -14.37 -5.75 2.92
C SER A 157 -14.97 -4.48 2.32
N GLY A 158 -14.17 -3.48 1.95
CA GLY A 158 -14.60 -2.26 1.26
C GLY A 158 -15.28 -1.23 2.16
N ASN A 159 -15.02 -1.22 3.44
CA ASN A 159 -15.47 -0.16 4.34
C ASN A 159 -14.36 0.86 4.55
N GLN A 160 -14.72 2.13 4.51
CA GLN A 160 -13.90 3.27 4.93
C GLN A 160 -14.32 3.69 6.34
N TYR A 161 -13.35 4.00 7.18
CA TYR A 161 -13.54 4.38 8.58
C TYR A 161 -12.90 5.73 8.89
N ALA A 162 -13.49 6.44 9.86
CA ALA A 162 -12.86 7.48 10.65
C ALA A 162 -13.02 7.11 12.13
N VAL A 163 -11.93 7.10 12.86
CA VAL A 163 -11.92 6.88 14.31
C VAL A 163 -11.14 8.00 15.00
N SER A 164 -11.48 8.30 16.26
CA SER A 164 -10.73 9.26 17.08
C SER A 164 -9.26 8.83 17.24
N ALA A 165 -8.30 9.69 16.97
CA ALA A 165 -6.89 9.42 17.23
C ALA A 165 -6.60 9.31 18.74
N ILE A 166 -7.42 9.95 19.58
CA ILE A 166 -7.24 10.01 21.03
C ILE A 166 -7.81 8.75 21.69
N THR A 167 -9.06 8.37 21.34
CA THR A 167 -9.80 7.32 22.05
C THR A 167 -9.96 6.02 21.26
N GLY A 168 -9.80 6.05 19.94
CA GLY A 168 -10.10 4.93 19.05
C GLY A 168 -11.61 4.73 18.82
N GLU A 169 -12.49 5.63 19.32
CA GLU A 169 -13.93 5.54 19.10
C GLU A 169 -14.29 5.82 17.65
N LEU A 170 -15.31 5.10 17.15
CA LEU A 170 -15.80 5.26 15.79
C LEU A 170 -16.49 6.61 15.62
N ILE A 171 -16.00 7.43 14.68
CA ILE A 171 -16.67 8.67 14.26
C ILE A 171 -17.70 8.34 13.17
N TRP A 172 -17.24 7.72 12.08
CA TRP A 172 -18.12 7.22 11.03
C TRP A 172 -17.52 6.01 10.31
N ARG A 173 -18.40 5.22 9.68
CA ARG A 173 -18.07 4.11 8.79
C ARG A 173 -18.97 4.16 7.56
N LYS A 174 -18.38 3.92 6.38
CA LYS A 174 -19.13 3.84 5.11
C LYS A 174 -18.66 2.66 4.28
N ARG A 175 -19.61 1.83 3.81
CA ARG A 175 -19.36 0.86 2.75
C ARG A 175 -19.20 1.60 1.43
N MET A 176 -18.09 1.39 0.75
CA MET A 176 -17.73 2.21 -0.42
C MET A 176 -18.33 1.70 -1.73
N ASP A 177 -18.67 0.44 -1.83
CA ASP A 177 -19.36 -0.10 -3.00
C ASP A 177 -20.21 -1.33 -2.61
N ASP A 178 -21.37 -1.51 -3.26
CA ASP A 178 -22.30 -2.62 -2.97
C ASP A 178 -21.86 -3.93 -3.61
N HIS A 179 -20.86 -3.93 -4.50
CA HIS A 179 -20.33 -5.14 -5.11
C HIS A 179 -19.77 -6.09 -4.03
N GLY A 180 -20.15 -7.38 -4.11
CA GLY A 180 -19.90 -8.36 -3.03
C GLY A 180 -18.42 -8.55 -2.66
N VAL A 181 -17.51 -8.33 -3.60
CA VAL A 181 -16.06 -8.46 -3.42
C VAL A 181 -15.31 -7.14 -3.63
N ALA A 182 -16.00 -6.00 -3.53
CA ALA A 182 -15.34 -4.70 -3.49
C ALA A 182 -14.41 -4.59 -2.26
N THR A 183 -13.25 -3.98 -2.43
CA THR A 183 -12.20 -3.89 -1.41
C THR A 183 -11.51 -2.52 -1.43
N LEU A 184 -10.93 -2.12 -0.30
CA LEU A 184 -10.04 -0.97 -0.20
C LEU A 184 -8.62 -1.48 0.10
N THR A 185 -7.78 -1.48 -0.91
CA THR A 185 -6.40 -1.98 -0.82
C THR A 185 -5.37 -0.86 -0.79
N ALA A 186 -5.64 0.25 -1.47
CA ALA A 186 -4.83 1.46 -1.41
C ALA A 186 -5.29 2.39 -0.29
N ALA A 187 -4.40 3.29 0.12
CA ALA A 187 -4.72 4.34 1.07
C ALA A 187 -5.59 5.43 0.44
N SER A 188 -6.49 6.00 1.23
CA SER A 188 -7.19 7.22 0.88
C SER A 188 -6.25 8.42 0.91
N THR A 189 -6.58 9.48 0.16
CA THR A 189 -5.83 10.74 0.15
C THR A 189 -6.69 11.85 0.73
N LEU A 190 -6.19 12.52 1.76
CA LEU A 190 -6.88 13.63 2.43
C LEU A 190 -6.31 14.96 1.93
N VAL A 191 -7.15 15.81 1.37
CA VAL A 191 -6.78 17.18 0.98
C VAL A 191 -7.86 18.12 1.45
N ASP A 192 -7.49 19.12 2.23
CA ASP A 192 -8.42 19.98 2.93
C ASP A 192 -9.40 19.12 3.78
N ASP A 193 -10.71 19.30 3.62
CA ASP A 193 -11.74 18.52 4.28
C ASP A 193 -12.34 17.41 3.41
N VAL A 194 -11.65 17.01 2.34
CA VAL A 194 -12.10 15.99 1.40
C VAL A 194 -11.21 14.75 1.45
N LEU A 195 -11.82 13.60 1.70
CA LEU A 195 -11.16 12.29 1.65
C LEU A 195 -11.46 11.59 0.32
N TYR A 196 -10.45 11.44 -0.53
CA TYR A 196 -10.55 10.69 -1.78
C TYR A 196 -10.26 9.22 -1.51
N VAL A 197 -11.20 8.35 -1.89
CA VAL A 197 -11.16 6.91 -1.58
C VAL A 197 -11.04 6.12 -2.89
N PRO A 198 -9.93 5.39 -3.11
CA PRO A 198 -9.77 4.50 -4.25
C PRO A 198 -10.52 3.19 -4.00
N ILE A 199 -11.28 2.72 -5.00
CA ILE A 199 -12.14 1.54 -4.88
C ILE A 199 -11.65 0.46 -5.85
N SER A 200 -11.33 -0.70 -5.30
CA SER A 200 -10.84 -1.89 -5.97
C SER A 200 -11.73 -3.09 -5.68
N SER A 201 -11.37 -4.26 -6.19
CA SER A 201 -12.06 -5.51 -5.87
C SER A 201 -11.12 -6.72 -5.81
N LEU A 202 -11.63 -7.80 -5.29
CA LEU A 202 -11.03 -9.15 -5.36
C LEU A 202 -11.73 -10.00 -6.44
N GLU A 203 -12.46 -9.39 -7.37
CA GLU A 203 -13.21 -10.10 -8.40
C GLU A 203 -12.28 -10.80 -9.38
N GLU A 204 -11.10 -10.23 -9.65
CA GLU A 204 -10.05 -10.90 -10.43
C GLU A 204 -9.75 -12.30 -9.88
N GLY A 205 -9.61 -12.42 -8.56
CA GLY A 205 -9.38 -13.70 -7.88
C GLY A 205 -10.63 -14.57 -7.81
N ALA A 206 -11.81 -13.99 -7.63
CA ALA A 206 -13.07 -14.73 -7.62
C ALA A 206 -13.35 -15.40 -8.97
N ALA A 207 -12.86 -14.83 -10.07
CA ALA A 207 -12.95 -15.37 -11.42
C ALA A 207 -12.30 -16.76 -11.59
N ILE A 208 -11.44 -17.21 -10.69
CA ILE A 208 -10.87 -18.57 -10.71
C ILE A 208 -11.97 -19.62 -10.59
N SER A 209 -13.05 -19.33 -9.85
CA SER A 209 -14.14 -20.28 -9.64
C SER A 209 -15.02 -20.42 -10.88
N ALA A 210 -15.20 -21.66 -11.36
CA ALA A 210 -16.10 -21.97 -12.46
C ALA A 210 -17.57 -21.62 -12.15
N ASP A 211 -17.96 -21.57 -10.89
CA ASP A 211 -19.31 -21.24 -10.43
C ASP A 211 -19.54 -19.74 -10.25
N TYR A 212 -18.51 -18.92 -10.39
CA TYR A 212 -18.63 -17.47 -10.26
C TYR A 212 -19.14 -16.83 -11.56
N PRO A 213 -20.24 -16.08 -11.53
CA PRO A 213 -20.69 -15.31 -12.69
C PRO A 213 -19.78 -14.09 -12.87
N CYS A 214 -18.85 -14.18 -13.80
CA CYS A 214 -17.76 -13.20 -13.96
C CYS A 214 -18.02 -12.28 -15.15
N CYS A 215 -17.70 -10.99 -15.10
CA CYS A 215 -17.35 -10.16 -13.98
C CYS A 215 -18.16 -8.87 -14.07
N THR A 216 -18.42 -8.21 -12.96
CA THR A 216 -19.35 -7.05 -12.94
C THR A 216 -18.81 -5.85 -12.17
N PHE A 217 -17.67 -5.97 -11.51
CA PHE A 217 -17.06 -4.88 -10.77
C PHE A 217 -16.63 -3.73 -11.70
N ARG A 218 -16.69 -2.52 -11.16
CA ARG A 218 -16.23 -1.30 -11.81
C ARG A 218 -15.37 -0.50 -10.86
N GLY A 219 -14.11 -0.31 -11.21
CA GLY A 219 -13.20 0.55 -10.45
C GLY A 219 -13.72 1.99 -10.39
N ALA A 220 -13.49 2.63 -9.26
CA ALA A 220 -13.97 3.97 -9.01
C ALA A 220 -13.06 4.75 -8.04
N VAL A 221 -13.26 6.06 -8.02
CA VAL A 221 -12.83 6.96 -6.96
C VAL A 221 -14.04 7.67 -6.41
N ALA A 222 -14.16 7.76 -5.08
CA ALA A 222 -15.17 8.56 -4.42
C ALA A 222 -14.52 9.66 -3.57
N ALA A 223 -15.10 10.86 -3.56
CA ALA A 223 -14.75 11.92 -2.64
C ALA A 223 -15.78 11.98 -1.52
N LEU A 224 -15.31 12.00 -0.29
CA LEU A 224 -16.14 12.10 0.90
C LEU A 224 -15.83 13.39 1.66
N ASN A 225 -16.83 13.98 2.30
CA ASN A 225 -16.57 14.92 3.38
C ASN A 225 -15.84 14.17 4.50
N ALA A 226 -14.65 14.60 4.85
CA ALA A 226 -13.78 13.91 5.79
C ALA A 226 -14.38 13.84 7.21
N GLY A 227 -15.12 14.87 7.64
CA GLY A 227 -15.73 14.93 8.96
C GLY A 227 -16.97 14.03 9.12
N THR A 228 -17.76 13.83 8.03
CA THR A 228 -19.06 13.16 8.11
C THR A 228 -19.12 11.84 7.37
N GLY A 229 -18.19 11.55 6.44
CA GLY A 229 -18.26 10.41 5.53
C GLY A 229 -19.34 10.54 4.44
N GLU A 230 -19.96 11.71 4.30
CA GLU A 230 -20.93 11.98 3.22
C GLU A 230 -20.21 11.99 1.86
N GLU A 231 -20.80 11.33 0.87
CA GLU A 231 -20.25 11.27 -0.48
C GLU A 231 -20.56 12.55 -1.24
N LEU A 232 -19.51 13.25 -1.67
CA LEU A 232 -19.59 14.48 -2.45
C LEU A 232 -19.73 14.19 -3.93
N TRP A 233 -18.92 13.24 -4.42
CA TRP A 233 -19.00 12.73 -5.78
C TRP A 233 -18.37 11.33 -5.88
N ARG A 234 -18.73 10.61 -6.97
CA ARG A 234 -18.13 9.33 -7.35
C ARG A 234 -17.87 9.29 -8.85
N ARG A 235 -16.67 8.80 -9.22
CA ARG A 235 -16.31 8.53 -10.60
C ARG A 235 -16.08 7.03 -10.79
N TYR A 236 -16.98 6.37 -11.54
CA TYR A 236 -16.72 5.07 -12.14
C TYR A 236 -15.99 5.26 -13.47
N PHE A 237 -15.02 4.40 -13.78
CA PHE A 237 -14.22 4.52 -15.00
C PHE A 237 -14.87 3.85 -16.20
N ILE A 238 -15.70 2.83 -16.00
CA ILE A 238 -16.38 2.07 -17.03
C ILE A 238 -17.91 2.02 -16.80
N PRO A 239 -18.70 1.78 -17.85
CA PRO A 239 -20.16 1.63 -17.72
C PRO A 239 -20.52 0.34 -16.97
N PRO A 240 -21.80 0.18 -16.52
CA PRO A 240 -22.27 -1.06 -15.91
C PRO A 240 -22.11 -2.24 -16.88
N ALA A 241 -21.64 -3.38 -16.36
CA ALA A 241 -21.47 -4.61 -17.10
C ALA A 241 -22.81 -5.16 -17.63
N LYS A 242 -22.77 -5.79 -18.80
CA LYS A 242 -23.91 -6.47 -19.41
C LYS A 242 -23.57 -7.93 -19.65
N GLU A 243 -24.58 -8.79 -19.65
CA GLU A 243 -24.42 -10.20 -20.02
C GLU A 243 -23.89 -10.31 -21.44
N GLN A 244 -22.82 -11.08 -21.64
CA GLN A 244 -22.14 -11.26 -22.92
C GLN A 244 -22.20 -12.71 -23.41
N ALA A 245 -21.95 -13.67 -22.50
CA ALA A 245 -21.80 -15.08 -22.83
C ALA A 245 -22.11 -15.97 -21.62
N THR A 246 -21.79 -17.26 -21.76
CA THR A 246 -21.87 -18.26 -20.69
C THR A 246 -20.57 -19.07 -20.72
N ASN A 247 -19.97 -19.30 -19.55
CA ASN A 247 -18.76 -20.13 -19.44
C ASN A 247 -19.06 -21.62 -19.58
N GLY A 248 -18.01 -22.46 -19.62
CA GLY A 248 -18.13 -23.91 -19.76
C GLY A 248 -18.90 -24.62 -18.64
N ALA A 249 -19.11 -23.98 -17.49
CA ALA A 249 -19.92 -24.46 -16.37
C ALA A 249 -21.39 -23.94 -16.40
N GLY A 250 -21.79 -23.23 -17.47
CA GLY A 250 -23.14 -22.68 -17.61
C GLY A 250 -23.38 -21.41 -16.80
N LYS A 251 -22.35 -20.75 -16.28
CA LYS A 251 -22.49 -19.48 -15.57
C LYS A 251 -22.36 -18.31 -16.53
N LYS A 252 -23.10 -17.24 -16.25
CA LYS A 252 -23.10 -16.03 -17.07
C LYS A 252 -21.76 -15.31 -16.99
N LEU A 253 -21.32 -14.83 -18.13
CA LEU A 253 -20.19 -13.91 -18.28
C LEU A 253 -20.73 -12.51 -18.61
N TYR A 254 -20.12 -11.51 -17.98
CA TYR A 254 -20.51 -10.10 -18.11
C TYR A 254 -19.30 -9.25 -18.51
N GLY A 255 -19.57 -8.06 -19.05
CA GLY A 255 -18.55 -7.07 -19.40
C GLY A 255 -19.16 -5.75 -19.88
N PRO A 256 -18.36 -4.67 -19.92
CA PRO A 256 -16.98 -4.57 -19.39
C PRO A 256 -16.97 -4.60 -17.87
N SER A 257 -15.86 -5.05 -17.28
CA SER A 257 -15.64 -5.03 -15.83
C SER A 257 -14.15 -4.88 -15.54
N GLY A 258 -13.81 -4.46 -14.32
CA GLY A 258 -12.44 -4.27 -13.88
C GLY A 258 -12.07 -2.82 -13.63
N VAL A 259 -10.91 -2.41 -14.10
CA VAL A 259 -10.30 -1.08 -13.90
C VAL A 259 -10.19 -0.70 -12.43
N PRO A 260 -9.67 -1.59 -11.56
CA PRO A 260 -9.56 -1.33 -10.14
C PRO A 260 -8.59 -0.19 -9.85
N VAL A 261 -8.86 0.59 -8.78
CA VAL A 261 -7.89 1.55 -8.24
C VAL A 261 -7.31 0.95 -6.96
N TRP A 262 -6.13 0.34 -7.07
CA TRP A 262 -5.49 -0.36 -5.95
C TRP A 262 -4.14 0.21 -5.55
N ALA A 263 -3.64 1.21 -6.30
CA ALA A 263 -2.48 2.02 -5.99
C ALA A 263 -2.86 3.32 -5.26
N GLY A 264 -1.91 3.95 -4.59
CA GLY A 264 -2.09 5.27 -3.98
C GLY A 264 -2.41 6.35 -5.03
N MET A 265 -2.89 7.48 -4.55
CA MET A 265 -3.22 8.64 -5.38
C MET A 265 -2.39 9.84 -4.94
N SER A 266 -2.12 10.76 -5.86
CA SER A 266 -1.44 12.03 -5.58
C SER A 266 -2.25 13.23 -6.08
N VAL A 267 -1.95 14.41 -5.55
CA VAL A 267 -2.67 15.65 -5.87
C VAL A 267 -1.67 16.75 -6.21
N ASP A 268 -1.99 17.53 -7.23
CA ASP A 268 -1.33 18.80 -7.54
C ASP A 268 -2.35 19.85 -7.96
N GLY A 269 -2.57 20.86 -7.13
CA GLY A 269 -3.58 21.86 -7.34
C GLY A 269 -4.99 21.26 -7.44
N ASP A 270 -5.65 21.45 -8.58
CA ASP A 270 -7.01 20.95 -8.83
C ASP A 270 -7.05 19.54 -9.43
N LEU A 271 -5.89 18.89 -9.64
CA LEU A 271 -5.79 17.58 -10.24
C LEU A 271 -5.54 16.48 -9.18
N LEU A 272 -6.33 15.43 -9.27
CA LEU A 272 -6.15 14.17 -8.55
C LEU A 272 -5.66 13.13 -9.56
N PHE A 273 -4.48 12.57 -9.34
CA PHE A 273 -3.88 11.55 -10.20
C PHE A 273 -4.12 10.16 -9.66
N VAL A 274 -4.61 9.29 -10.54
CA VAL A 274 -5.05 7.93 -10.24
C VAL A 274 -4.33 6.96 -11.17
N ALA A 275 -3.97 5.80 -10.66
CA ALA A 275 -3.44 4.69 -11.43
C ALA A 275 -4.46 3.54 -11.43
N THR A 276 -4.70 2.94 -12.60
CA THR A 276 -5.69 1.87 -12.76
C THR A 276 -5.04 0.55 -13.12
N GLY A 277 -5.71 -0.53 -12.76
CA GLY A 277 -5.37 -1.88 -13.19
C GLY A 277 -6.21 -2.34 -14.37
N ASP A 278 -6.17 -3.66 -14.63
CA ASP A 278 -6.75 -4.32 -15.81
C ASP A 278 -8.25 -4.16 -15.96
N ASP A 279 -8.71 -4.26 -17.20
CA ASP A 279 -10.05 -4.79 -17.48
C ASP A 279 -10.09 -6.28 -17.12
N TYR A 280 -11.11 -6.74 -16.39
CA TYR A 280 -11.26 -8.17 -16.06
C TYR A 280 -11.94 -8.95 -17.19
N THR A 281 -12.83 -8.28 -17.93
CA THR A 281 -13.60 -8.81 -19.05
C THR A 281 -14.00 -7.69 -20.02
N GLY A 282 -14.30 -8.04 -21.27
CA GLY A 282 -14.71 -7.10 -22.32
C GLY A 282 -13.65 -6.95 -23.41
N GLU A 283 -13.76 -5.90 -24.23
CA GLU A 283 -12.90 -5.64 -25.39
C GLU A 283 -11.75 -4.65 -25.09
N GLY A 284 -11.57 -4.28 -23.80
CA GLY A 284 -10.66 -3.22 -23.37
C GLY A 284 -11.34 -1.84 -23.34
N SER A 285 -11.23 -1.17 -22.21
CA SER A 285 -12.01 0.05 -21.91
C SER A 285 -11.32 1.35 -22.35
N GLY A 286 -10.03 1.32 -22.65
CA GLY A 286 -9.21 2.51 -22.91
C GLY A 286 -8.85 3.31 -21.66
N VAL A 287 -9.20 2.82 -20.47
CA VAL A 287 -8.91 3.41 -19.14
C VAL A 287 -8.30 2.40 -18.15
N SER A 288 -8.18 1.12 -18.56
CA SER A 288 -7.33 0.15 -17.85
C SER A 288 -5.85 0.47 -18.05
N ASP A 289 -4.99 0.04 -17.15
CA ASP A 289 -3.54 0.22 -17.22
C ASP A 289 -3.14 1.65 -17.56
N SER A 290 -3.79 2.58 -16.89
CA SER A 290 -3.73 4.00 -17.21
C SER A 290 -3.34 4.84 -16.00
N VAL A 291 -2.65 5.95 -16.28
CA VAL A 291 -2.61 7.10 -15.39
C VAL A 291 -3.71 8.07 -15.83
N ILE A 292 -4.55 8.48 -14.91
CA ILE A 292 -5.72 9.33 -15.16
C ILE A 292 -5.65 10.55 -14.27
N ALA A 293 -5.86 11.74 -14.83
CA ALA A 293 -6.10 12.94 -14.06
C ALA A 293 -7.61 13.21 -13.96
N LEU A 294 -8.06 13.41 -12.73
CA LEU A 294 -9.42 13.85 -12.41
C LEU A 294 -9.38 15.30 -11.89
N ASN A 295 -10.40 16.07 -12.20
CA ASN A 295 -10.69 17.28 -11.46
C ASN A 295 -11.13 16.87 -10.04
N ARG A 296 -10.36 17.25 -9.00
CA ARG A 296 -10.61 16.80 -7.63
C ARG A 296 -11.92 17.32 -7.02
N HIS A 297 -12.51 18.36 -7.58
CA HIS A 297 -13.74 18.97 -7.04
C HIS A 297 -15.03 18.29 -7.52
N ASN A 298 -15.00 17.64 -8.71
CA ASN A 298 -16.20 17.05 -9.29
C ASN A 298 -16.00 15.63 -9.90
N GLY A 299 -14.77 15.11 -9.88
CA GLY A 299 -14.41 13.79 -10.39
C GLY A 299 -14.47 13.67 -11.93
N GLU A 300 -14.50 14.77 -12.68
CA GLU A 300 -14.42 14.72 -14.15
C GLU A 300 -13.03 14.31 -14.62
N ILE A 301 -12.96 13.42 -15.61
CA ILE A 301 -11.70 13.04 -16.24
C ILE A 301 -11.18 14.21 -17.06
N VAL A 302 -9.96 14.67 -16.75
CA VAL A 302 -9.27 15.72 -17.48
C VAL A 302 -8.48 15.14 -18.65
N TRP A 303 -7.74 14.06 -18.40
CA TRP A 303 -7.01 13.31 -19.40
C TRP A 303 -6.76 11.85 -18.94
N VAL A 304 -6.46 10.99 -19.91
CA VAL A 304 -6.09 9.58 -19.73
C VAL A 304 -4.78 9.32 -20.47
N ALA A 305 -3.83 8.68 -19.83
CA ALA A 305 -2.59 8.19 -20.43
C ALA A 305 -2.49 6.67 -20.23
N GLN A 306 -3.02 5.92 -21.20
CA GLN A 306 -2.99 4.46 -21.20
C GLN A 306 -1.60 3.95 -21.61
N ALA A 307 -1.00 3.07 -20.82
CA ALA A 307 0.28 2.45 -21.14
C ALA A 307 0.10 1.32 -22.17
N ARG A 308 -0.91 0.51 -21.96
CA ARG A 308 -1.19 -0.70 -22.74
C ARG A 308 -2.68 -0.80 -23.07
N ALA A 309 -2.99 -0.79 -24.36
CA ALA A 309 -4.34 -1.06 -24.81
C ALA A 309 -4.58 -2.57 -24.92
N GLY A 310 -5.77 -3.02 -24.50
CA GLY A 310 -6.18 -4.40 -24.66
C GLY A 310 -5.55 -5.36 -23.65
N ASP A 311 -5.03 -4.87 -22.51
CA ASP A 311 -4.71 -5.73 -21.36
C ASP A 311 -6.03 -6.05 -20.65
N VAL A 312 -6.57 -7.22 -20.93
CA VAL A 312 -7.79 -7.74 -20.31
C VAL A 312 -7.42 -9.04 -19.61
N TRP A 313 -7.46 -9.03 -18.28
CA TRP A 313 -6.97 -10.17 -17.53
C TRP A 313 -7.76 -10.37 -16.22
N ASN A 314 -7.89 -11.62 -15.81
CA ASN A 314 -8.28 -12.00 -14.47
C ASN A 314 -7.53 -13.29 -14.06
N ALA A 315 -7.50 -13.60 -12.77
CA ALA A 315 -6.67 -14.69 -12.25
C ALA A 315 -7.05 -16.09 -12.80
N SER A 316 -8.22 -16.27 -13.41
CA SER A 316 -8.57 -17.51 -14.11
C SER A 316 -7.60 -17.82 -15.25
N CYS A 317 -6.92 -16.82 -15.81
CA CYS A 317 -5.96 -16.97 -16.90
C CYS A 317 -4.70 -17.76 -16.49
N GLU A 318 -4.37 -17.80 -15.20
CA GLU A 318 -3.22 -18.52 -14.64
C GLU A 318 -3.54 -19.97 -14.24
N TYR A 319 -4.83 -20.37 -14.31
CA TYR A 319 -5.25 -21.69 -13.87
C TYR A 319 -5.64 -22.60 -15.03
N ALA A 320 -5.46 -23.90 -14.83
CA ALA A 320 -5.85 -24.90 -15.84
C ALA A 320 -7.35 -24.81 -16.18
N GLY A 321 -7.65 -24.81 -17.46
CA GLY A 321 -9.02 -24.70 -17.99
C GLY A 321 -9.48 -23.27 -18.26
N LYS A 322 -8.84 -22.24 -17.72
CA LYS A 322 -9.06 -20.80 -18.03
C LYS A 322 -10.54 -20.42 -18.12
N ILE A 323 -11.38 -20.92 -17.20
CA ILE A 323 -12.85 -21.01 -17.35
C ILE A 323 -13.55 -19.65 -17.52
N ASN A 324 -13.01 -18.57 -16.94
CA ASN A 324 -13.51 -17.22 -17.03
C ASN A 324 -12.46 -16.25 -17.63
N CYS A 325 -11.34 -16.78 -18.15
CA CYS A 325 -10.32 -15.97 -18.79
C CYS A 325 -10.82 -15.45 -20.14
N PRO A 326 -10.63 -14.17 -20.48
CA PRO A 326 -10.89 -13.66 -21.82
C PRO A 326 -10.04 -14.38 -22.88
N ASP A 327 -10.60 -14.53 -24.10
CA ASP A 327 -9.91 -15.22 -25.22
C ASP A 327 -8.61 -14.51 -25.60
N ASP A 328 -8.65 -13.17 -25.71
CA ASP A 328 -7.50 -12.32 -26.00
C ASP A 328 -6.97 -11.68 -24.71
N ASN A 329 -6.51 -12.52 -23.76
CA ASN A 329 -6.02 -12.00 -22.48
C ASN A 329 -4.64 -11.34 -22.59
N GLY A 330 -4.45 -10.28 -21.81
CA GLY A 330 -3.20 -9.56 -21.68
C GLY A 330 -2.26 -10.12 -20.61
N PRO A 331 -1.13 -9.44 -20.35
CA PRO A 331 -0.09 -9.90 -19.42
C PRO A 331 -0.33 -9.57 -17.94
N ASP A 332 -1.37 -8.81 -17.56
CA ASP A 332 -1.60 -8.28 -16.20
C ASP A 332 -0.50 -7.29 -15.78
N TRP A 333 -0.38 -6.18 -16.50
CA TRP A 333 0.65 -5.17 -16.25
C TRP A 333 0.08 -3.83 -15.77
N ASP A 334 -0.72 -3.90 -14.71
CA ASP A 334 -1.29 -2.74 -14.02
C ASP A 334 -0.26 -1.66 -13.69
N TYR A 335 -0.71 -0.41 -13.59
CA TYR A 335 0.00 0.58 -12.80
C TYR A 335 -0.19 0.29 -11.30
N GLY A 336 0.74 -0.49 -10.72
CA GLY A 336 0.69 -0.91 -9.31
C GLY A 336 1.27 0.09 -8.34
N ALA A 337 2.10 1.03 -8.83
CA ALA A 337 2.64 2.13 -8.03
C ALA A 337 1.78 3.38 -8.16
N GLY A 338 1.51 4.05 -7.04
CA GLY A 338 0.83 5.34 -7.04
C GLY A 338 1.60 6.38 -7.85
N PRO A 339 0.93 7.24 -8.63
CA PRO A 339 1.58 8.33 -9.34
C PRO A 339 2.27 9.30 -8.37
N VAL A 340 3.43 9.81 -8.76
CA VAL A 340 4.25 10.74 -7.97
C VAL A 340 4.43 12.04 -8.72
N VAL A 341 4.07 13.17 -8.11
CA VAL A 341 4.35 14.48 -8.68
C VAL A 341 5.70 14.97 -8.15
N ALA A 342 6.66 15.23 -9.03
CA ALA A 342 7.99 15.65 -8.62
C ALA A 342 8.58 16.70 -9.57
N THR A 343 9.55 17.47 -9.05
CA THR A 343 10.25 18.51 -9.82
C THR A 343 11.63 18.01 -10.21
N GLY A 344 11.93 18.04 -11.51
CA GLY A 344 13.24 17.72 -12.05
C GLY A 344 14.29 18.80 -11.80
N ALA A 345 15.53 18.51 -12.09
CA ALA A 345 16.64 19.47 -11.95
C ALA A 345 16.46 20.72 -12.84
N SER A 346 15.74 20.60 -13.95
CA SER A 346 15.37 21.72 -14.82
C SER A 346 14.36 22.69 -14.20
N GLY A 347 13.77 22.37 -13.05
CA GLY A 347 12.65 23.09 -12.43
C GLY A 347 11.27 22.73 -13.01
N ARG A 348 11.22 21.78 -13.98
CA ARG A 348 9.96 21.30 -14.53
C ARG A 348 9.31 20.27 -13.61
N LYS A 349 8.00 20.40 -13.41
CA LYS A 349 7.20 19.42 -12.70
C LYS A 349 6.76 18.29 -13.64
N LEU A 350 6.95 17.04 -13.25
CA LEU A 350 6.51 15.85 -13.95
C LEU A 350 5.62 14.98 -13.05
N LEU A 351 4.77 14.20 -13.68
CA LEU A 351 4.06 13.09 -13.05
C LEU A 351 4.77 11.79 -13.42
N LEU A 352 5.19 11.03 -12.42
CA LEU A 352 5.94 9.78 -12.57
C LEU A 352 5.05 8.60 -12.22
N ALA A 353 5.08 7.54 -13.01
CA ALA A 353 4.34 6.31 -12.72
C ALA A 353 5.13 5.07 -13.14
N GLY A 354 4.87 3.96 -12.46
CA GLY A 354 5.52 2.68 -12.71
C GLY A 354 4.51 1.52 -12.75
N ASP A 355 4.70 0.59 -13.70
CA ASP A 355 3.81 -0.55 -13.90
C ASP A 355 4.42 -1.90 -13.53
N LYS A 356 3.57 -2.94 -13.41
CA LYS A 356 3.97 -4.32 -13.18
C LYS A 356 4.79 -4.89 -14.33
N GLY A 357 4.70 -4.31 -15.52
CA GLY A 357 5.56 -4.62 -16.65
C GLY A 357 7.00 -4.15 -16.48
N GLY A 358 7.31 -3.35 -15.45
CA GLY A 358 8.64 -2.78 -15.20
C GLY A 358 8.94 -1.53 -16.03
N LEU A 359 7.91 -0.87 -16.54
CA LEU A 359 8.01 0.41 -17.25
C LEU A 359 7.86 1.57 -16.26
N VAL A 360 8.71 2.58 -16.39
CA VAL A 360 8.55 3.89 -15.74
C VAL A 360 8.27 4.94 -16.80
N VAL A 361 7.34 5.83 -16.53
CA VAL A 361 6.98 6.94 -17.42
C VAL A 361 7.07 8.27 -16.69
N GLY A 362 7.55 9.29 -17.40
CA GLY A 362 7.42 10.68 -17.01
C GLY A 362 6.42 11.38 -17.91
N LEU A 363 5.40 11.98 -17.30
CA LEU A 363 4.29 12.62 -17.98
C LEU A 363 4.25 14.11 -17.65
N ASP A 364 3.71 14.89 -18.57
CA ASP A 364 3.28 16.25 -18.28
C ASP A 364 2.01 16.20 -17.41
N PRO A 365 1.99 16.72 -16.18
CA PRO A 365 0.87 16.56 -15.26
C PRO A 365 -0.41 17.27 -15.73
N LEU A 366 -0.31 18.30 -16.56
CA LEU A 366 -1.48 19.07 -17.04
C LEU A 366 -2.15 18.42 -18.24
N THR A 367 -1.42 17.65 -19.06
CA THR A 367 -1.91 17.15 -20.35
C THR A 367 -1.88 15.63 -20.47
N GLY A 368 -1.21 14.91 -19.57
CA GLY A 368 -0.99 13.47 -19.66
C GLY A 368 -0.02 13.07 -20.79
N LYS A 369 0.61 14.04 -21.47
CA LYS A 369 1.57 13.75 -22.53
C LYS A 369 2.79 13.03 -21.95
N VAL A 370 3.09 11.84 -22.49
CA VAL A 370 4.31 11.12 -22.16
C VAL A 370 5.52 11.87 -22.71
N LEU A 371 6.43 12.23 -21.80
CA LEU A 371 7.67 12.95 -22.11
C LEU A 371 8.82 11.98 -22.35
N TRP A 372 8.89 10.92 -21.52
CA TRP A 372 9.85 9.84 -21.65
C TRP A 372 9.30 8.52 -21.10
N ARG A 373 9.92 7.40 -21.50
CA ARG A 373 9.66 6.04 -21.00
C ARG A 373 10.99 5.32 -20.79
N ASN A 374 11.09 4.53 -19.71
CA ASN A 374 12.24 3.66 -19.48
C ASN A 374 11.79 2.31 -18.94
N LYS A 375 12.26 1.21 -19.53
CA LYS A 375 12.01 -0.17 -19.09
C LYS A 375 13.10 -0.55 -18.10
N VAL A 376 12.79 -0.58 -16.80
CA VAL A 376 13.75 -0.86 -15.71
C VAL A 376 13.72 -2.31 -15.24
N GLY A 377 12.55 -2.95 -15.24
CA GLY A 377 12.34 -4.34 -14.85
C GLY A 377 11.97 -5.24 -16.02
N ARG A 378 11.99 -6.57 -15.80
CA ARG A 378 11.43 -7.55 -16.72
C ARG A 378 9.90 -7.47 -16.73
N GLY A 379 9.32 -7.37 -15.53
CA GLY A 379 7.89 -7.42 -15.30
C GLY A 379 7.34 -8.82 -15.05
N GLY A 380 6.03 -8.87 -14.79
CA GLY A 380 5.24 -10.09 -14.53
C GLY A 380 4.05 -9.82 -13.62
N VAL A 381 3.18 -10.83 -13.40
CA VAL A 381 1.94 -10.72 -12.61
C VAL A 381 2.15 -10.15 -11.19
N VAL A 382 3.25 -10.53 -10.55
CA VAL A 382 3.65 -10.08 -9.21
C VAL A 382 5.06 -9.49 -9.21
N ALA A 383 5.53 -9.04 -10.37
CA ALA A 383 6.86 -8.53 -10.64
C ALA A 383 6.83 -7.05 -11.04
N GLY A 384 7.93 -6.54 -11.58
CA GLY A 384 8.05 -5.13 -11.99
C GLY A 384 7.96 -4.17 -10.81
N ILE A 385 7.21 -3.08 -10.98
CA ILE A 385 7.05 -2.00 -10.01
C ILE A 385 5.64 -2.09 -9.41
N ASN A 386 5.54 -2.37 -8.08
CA ASN A 386 4.25 -2.72 -7.50
C ASN A 386 3.62 -1.60 -6.66
N PHE A 387 4.27 -1.09 -5.62
CA PHE A 387 3.53 -0.28 -4.65
C PHE A 387 3.94 1.18 -4.60
N GLY A 388 5.19 1.55 -4.83
CA GLY A 388 5.52 2.95 -4.77
C GLY A 388 6.93 3.27 -5.26
N LEU A 389 7.04 4.41 -5.94
CA LEU A 389 8.26 5.11 -6.28
C LEU A 389 8.58 6.11 -5.18
N ALA A 390 9.82 6.60 -5.12
CA ALA A 390 10.16 7.77 -4.32
C ALA A 390 10.89 8.80 -5.18
N ALA A 391 10.71 10.10 -4.89
CA ALA A 391 11.32 11.15 -5.70
C ALA A 391 11.87 12.28 -4.83
N HIS A 392 13.13 12.63 -5.03
CA HIS A 392 13.80 13.75 -4.36
C HIS A 392 15.05 14.19 -5.12
N GLY A 393 15.39 15.47 -5.03
CA GLY A 393 16.66 16.01 -5.58
C GLY A 393 16.83 15.79 -7.07
N GLY A 394 15.77 15.87 -7.88
CA GLY A 394 15.78 15.63 -9.32
C GLY A 394 15.89 14.16 -9.74
N LYS A 395 15.82 13.24 -8.78
CA LYS A 395 15.91 11.79 -9.00
C LYS A 395 14.61 11.10 -8.66
N VAL A 396 14.23 10.06 -9.43
CA VAL A 396 13.20 9.09 -9.07
C VAL A 396 13.86 7.75 -8.75
N PHE A 397 13.52 7.18 -7.60
CA PHE A 397 14.00 5.89 -7.13
C PHE A 397 12.95 4.83 -7.39
N VAL A 398 13.34 3.75 -8.03
CA VAL A 398 12.44 2.74 -8.60
C VAL A 398 12.75 1.37 -8.01
N PRO A 399 11.91 0.85 -7.10
CA PRO A 399 12.04 -0.51 -6.60
C PRO A 399 11.50 -1.50 -7.62
N VAL A 400 12.28 -2.52 -7.97
CA VAL A 400 11.89 -3.58 -8.90
C VAL A 400 11.87 -4.91 -8.18
N SER A 401 10.73 -5.59 -8.26
CA SER A 401 10.49 -6.89 -7.62
C SER A 401 11.00 -8.05 -8.46
N ASP A 402 10.57 -8.16 -9.70
CA ASP A 402 10.89 -9.19 -10.70
C ASP A 402 10.98 -10.63 -10.15
N VAL A 403 10.09 -10.95 -9.20
CA VAL A 403 10.01 -12.30 -8.63
C VAL A 403 9.52 -13.31 -9.68
N PRO A 404 9.87 -14.60 -9.56
CA PRO A 404 9.29 -15.65 -10.39
C PRO A 404 7.77 -15.76 -10.18
N ASP A 405 7.02 -15.88 -11.27
CA ASP A 405 5.56 -16.03 -11.27
C ASP A 405 5.07 -17.27 -12.05
N GLY A 406 6.01 -18.12 -12.46
CA GLY A 406 5.73 -19.36 -13.21
C GLY A 406 5.65 -19.16 -14.73
N ARG A 407 5.67 -17.92 -15.22
CA ARG A 407 5.71 -17.62 -16.66
C ARG A 407 7.14 -17.66 -17.21
N THR A 408 7.26 -17.84 -18.52
CA THR A 408 8.52 -17.74 -19.27
C THR A 408 8.59 -16.37 -19.92
N TYR A 409 9.75 -15.73 -19.82
CA TYR A 409 10.02 -14.40 -20.37
C TYR A 409 11.27 -14.43 -21.24
N ASP A 410 11.30 -13.61 -22.30
CA ASP A 410 12.47 -13.47 -23.17
C ASP A 410 13.63 -12.74 -22.48
N GLU A 411 13.32 -11.88 -21.50
CA GLU A 411 14.32 -11.14 -20.73
C GLU A 411 14.54 -11.76 -19.34
N PRO A 412 15.77 -11.70 -18.81
CA PRO A 412 16.04 -12.13 -17.44
C PRO A 412 15.39 -11.16 -16.43
N ALA A 413 15.08 -11.66 -15.24
CA ALA A 413 14.67 -10.83 -14.11
C ALA A 413 15.75 -9.79 -13.76
N LYS A 414 15.31 -8.60 -13.37
CA LYS A 414 16.17 -7.46 -13.00
C LYS A 414 15.75 -6.89 -11.63
N PRO A 415 15.63 -7.74 -10.57
CA PRO A 415 15.28 -7.20 -9.26
C PRO A 415 16.36 -6.23 -8.77
N GLY A 416 15.96 -5.17 -8.08
CA GLY A 416 16.91 -4.16 -7.60
C GLY A 416 16.27 -2.83 -7.28
N LEU A 417 17.12 -1.87 -6.93
CA LEU A 417 16.76 -0.47 -6.78
C LEU A 417 17.50 0.35 -7.84
N TYR A 418 16.78 1.24 -8.50
CA TYR A 418 17.31 2.03 -9.62
C TYR A 418 17.02 3.50 -9.39
N ALA A 419 17.96 4.39 -9.79
CA ALA A 419 17.69 5.82 -9.83
C ALA A 419 17.71 6.33 -11.26
N LEU A 420 16.69 7.11 -11.61
CA LEU A 420 16.57 7.77 -12.90
C LEU A 420 16.49 9.28 -12.70
N ASP A 421 17.00 10.02 -13.68
CA ASP A 421 16.80 11.46 -13.77
C ASP A 421 15.33 11.78 -14.10
N ILE A 422 14.70 12.66 -13.32
CA ILE A 422 13.27 12.99 -13.47
C ILE A 422 12.99 13.64 -14.83
N ASP A 423 13.89 14.50 -15.33
CA ASP A 423 13.65 15.25 -16.57
C ASP A 423 13.77 14.38 -17.82
N THR A 424 14.66 13.37 -17.80
CA THR A 424 15.02 12.58 -18.99
C THR A 424 14.63 11.11 -18.93
N GLY A 425 14.43 10.56 -17.73
CA GLY A 425 14.21 9.13 -17.49
C GLY A 425 15.46 8.27 -17.67
N GLU A 426 16.65 8.86 -17.86
CA GLU A 426 17.90 8.13 -17.98
C GLU A 426 18.38 7.60 -16.63
N PHE A 427 19.08 6.45 -16.64
CA PHE A 427 19.66 5.90 -15.42
C PHE A 427 20.79 6.79 -14.89
N ILE A 428 20.68 7.16 -13.61
CA ILE A 428 21.78 7.76 -12.85
C ILE A 428 22.65 6.65 -12.27
N TRP A 429 22.02 5.65 -11.64
CA TRP A 429 22.69 4.45 -11.14
C TRP A 429 21.75 3.24 -11.11
N LYS A 430 22.36 2.06 -10.97
CA LYS A 430 21.67 0.77 -10.87
C LYS A 430 22.26 -0.02 -9.71
N ALA A 431 21.42 -0.51 -8.80
CA ALA A 431 21.76 -1.41 -7.70
C ALA A 431 20.97 -2.72 -7.84
N PRO A 432 21.42 -3.67 -8.69
CA PRO A 432 20.78 -4.98 -8.81
C PRO A 432 20.79 -5.70 -7.45
N ALA A 433 19.70 -6.38 -7.12
CA ALA A 433 19.63 -7.17 -5.90
C ALA A 433 20.45 -8.45 -6.02
N GLU A 434 21.32 -8.69 -5.05
CA GLU A 434 22.03 -9.96 -4.92
C GLU A 434 21.12 -11.04 -4.32
N ASP A 435 21.32 -12.29 -4.69
CA ASP A 435 20.58 -13.42 -4.11
C ASP A 435 21.16 -13.80 -2.74
N THR A 436 20.54 -13.29 -1.68
CA THR A 436 20.88 -13.60 -0.27
C THR A 436 20.00 -14.73 0.30
N CYS A 437 19.14 -15.31 -0.51
CA CYS A 437 18.14 -16.28 -0.05
C CYS A 437 18.72 -17.65 0.35
N ASN A 438 19.80 -18.08 -0.29
CA ASN A 438 20.45 -19.38 -0.02
C ASN A 438 19.46 -20.57 -0.02
N GLY A 439 18.46 -20.55 -0.93
CA GLY A 439 17.44 -21.59 -1.04
C GLY A 439 16.33 -21.55 0.03
N ARG A 440 16.26 -20.51 0.83
CA ARG A 440 15.20 -20.32 1.83
C ARG A 440 13.83 -20.17 1.15
N ALA A 441 12.86 -20.99 1.57
CA ALA A 441 11.52 -20.99 1.00
C ALA A 441 10.82 -19.64 1.15
N GLY A 442 10.19 -19.15 0.07
CA GLY A 442 9.47 -17.88 0.05
C GLY A 442 10.37 -16.64 0.05
N CYS A 443 11.67 -16.82 0.05
CA CYS A 443 12.65 -15.74 -0.05
C CYS A 443 12.94 -15.45 -1.53
N PHE A 444 12.89 -14.18 -1.91
CA PHE A 444 13.23 -13.71 -3.25
C PHE A 444 14.02 -12.41 -3.15
N PRO A 445 15.13 -12.24 -3.87
CA PRO A 445 15.76 -10.94 -3.98
C PRO A 445 14.81 -10.01 -4.75
N GLY A 446 14.71 -8.75 -4.35
CA GLY A 446 13.90 -7.74 -5.04
C GLY A 446 12.93 -7.00 -4.14
N TYR A 447 12.48 -5.86 -4.62
CA TYR A 447 11.80 -4.84 -3.83
C TYR A 447 10.37 -4.66 -4.35
N SER A 448 9.37 -5.20 -3.62
CA SER A 448 7.96 -5.01 -3.95
C SER A 448 7.26 -3.98 -3.06
N ALA A 449 7.83 -3.65 -1.89
CA ALA A 449 7.28 -2.63 -1.02
C ALA A 449 7.50 -1.22 -1.58
N ALA A 450 6.69 -0.27 -1.12
CA ALA A 450 7.01 1.14 -1.28
C ALA A 450 8.31 1.49 -0.53
N ILE A 451 9.01 2.50 -1.01
CA ILE A 451 10.31 2.92 -0.48
C ILE A 451 10.24 4.33 0.08
N THR A 452 11.23 4.71 0.87
CA THR A 452 11.33 6.05 1.47
C THR A 452 12.64 6.68 1.10
N VAL A 453 12.62 7.91 0.62
CA VAL A 453 13.82 8.69 0.35
C VAL A 453 14.01 9.79 1.40
N LEU A 454 15.24 9.97 1.83
CA LEU A 454 15.73 11.08 2.62
C LEU A 454 16.77 11.85 1.79
N ASP A 455 17.37 12.92 2.34
CA ASP A 455 18.32 13.76 1.57
C ASP A 455 19.47 12.94 0.97
N ASP A 456 20.06 12.01 1.72
CA ASP A 456 21.29 11.32 1.37
C ASP A 456 21.21 9.79 1.30
N TYR A 457 20.03 9.19 1.62
CA TYR A 457 19.81 7.76 1.47
C TYR A 457 18.36 7.38 1.18
N VAL A 458 18.16 6.17 0.61
CA VAL A 458 16.87 5.56 0.34
C VAL A 458 16.71 4.31 1.20
N LEU A 459 15.61 4.19 1.93
CA LEU A 459 15.24 2.96 2.63
C LEU A 459 14.33 2.10 1.77
N ALA A 460 14.72 0.86 1.55
CA ALA A 460 13.95 -0.11 0.79
C ALA A 460 13.86 -1.46 1.54
N GLY A 461 12.64 -1.91 1.77
CA GLY A 461 12.36 -3.25 2.28
C GLY A 461 12.27 -4.26 1.14
N SER A 462 12.87 -5.44 1.33
CA SER A 462 13.02 -6.46 0.29
C SER A 462 12.26 -7.74 0.61
N ASN A 463 11.92 -8.51 -0.44
CA ASN A 463 11.28 -9.82 -0.30
C ASN A 463 12.21 -10.89 0.29
N ASP A 464 13.52 -10.65 0.40
CA ASP A 464 14.46 -11.49 1.15
C ASP A 464 14.43 -11.23 2.67
N GLY A 465 13.63 -10.23 3.09
CA GLY A 465 13.43 -9.87 4.50
C GLY A 465 14.44 -8.88 5.06
N TYR A 466 15.25 -8.25 4.22
CA TYR A 466 16.15 -7.19 4.65
C TYR A 466 15.53 -5.80 4.42
N LEU A 467 15.78 -4.90 5.36
CA LEU A 467 15.68 -3.46 5.17
C LEU A 467 17.06 -2.92 4.81
N ARG A 468 17.20 -2.23 3.68
CA ARG A 468 18.47 -1.66 3.22
C ARG A 468 18.39 -0.16 3.05
N ALA A 469 19.48 0.52 3.40
CA ALA A 469 19.71 1.92 3.10
C ALA A 469 20.70 2.04 1.94
N PHE A 470 20.29 2.74 0.89
CA PHE A 470 21.10 2.98 -0.31
C PHE A 470 21.50 4.45 -0.40
N ASP A 471 22.74 4.72 -0.79
CA ASP A 471 23.21 6.08 -1.06
C ASP A 471 22.47 6.69 -2.26
N THR A 472 21.89 7.90 -2.11
CA THR A 472 21.13 8.56 -3.17
C THR A 472 21.96 8.94 -4.39
N GLU A 473 23.31 9.08 -4.25
CA GLU A 473 24.18 9.53 -5.33
C GLU A 473 24.69 8.39 -6.22
N ASN A 474 24.90 7.20 -5.63
CA ASN A 474 25.58 6.11 -6.35
C ASN A 474 24.94 4.71 -6.17
N GLY A 475 23.92 4.59 -5.33
CA GLY A 475 23.22 3.32 -5.09
C GLY A 475 23.99 2.30 -4.24
N ALA A 476 25.11 2.69 -3.60
CA ALA A 476 25.82 1.81 -2.69
C ALA A 476 24.98 1.49 -1.44
N ILE A 477 25.01 0.23 -0.99
CA ILE A 477 24.39 -0.16 0.27
C ILE A 477 25.22 0.42 1.42
N LEU A 478 24.60 1.28 2.22
CA LEU A 478 25.21 1.93 3.38
C LEU A 478 25.00 1.13 4.66
N TRP A 479 23.87 0.43 4.74
CA TRP A 479 23.44 -0.32 5.90
C TRP A 479 22.34 -1.30 5.53
N GLU A 480 22.28 -2.42 6.24
CA GLU A 480 21.22 -3.39 6.12
C GLU A 480 20.85 -3.99 7.49
N TYR A 481 19.57 -4.35 7.63
CA TYR A 481 19.01 -4.97 8.83
C TYR A 481 18.17 -6.18 8.45
N ASP A 482 18.52 -7.37 9.00
CA ASP A 482 17.75 -8.59 8.80
C ASP A 482 16.50 -8.59 9.69
N THR A 483 15.33 -8.35 9.08
CA THR A 483 14.06 -8.32 9.80
C THR A 483 13.48 -9.72 10.03
N THR A 484 14.08 -10.78 9.47
CA THR A 484 13.58 -12.15 9.58
C THR A 484 13.91 -12.81 10.92
N GLN A 485 14.74 -12.18 11.73
CA GLN A 485 15.09 -12.68 13.04
C GLN A 485 13.89 -12.60 14.00
N ALA A 486 13.71 -13.65 14.80
CA ALA A 486 12.76 -13.63 15.89
C ALA A 486 13.24 -12.67 16.97
N VAL A 487 12.38 -11.73 17.38
CA VAL A 487 12.71 -10.72 18.39
C VAL A 487 11.70 -10.70 19.53
N GLY A 488 12.17 -10.37 20.74
CA GLY A 488 11.27 -10.12 21.86
C GLY A 488 10.35 -8.93 21.56
N ALA A 489 9.06 -9.11 21.81
CA ALA A 489 8.04 -8.10 21.58
C ALA A 489 7.34 -7.71 22.88
N VAL A 490 6.71 -6.54 22.91
CA VAL A 490 5.92 -6.08 24.06
C VAL A 490 4.86 -7.12 24.46
N GLY A 491 4.61 -7.28 25.75
CA GLY A 491 3.68 -8.26 26.31
C GLY A 491 4.24 -9.70 26.36
N ASP A 492 5.56 -9.85 26.51
CA ASP A 492 6.26 -11.14 26.62
C ASP A 492 6.01 -12.09 25.44
N ARG A 493 5.83 -11.52 24.23
CA ARG A 493 5.63 -12.25 22.98
C ARG A 493 6.91 -12.28 22.15
N VAL A 494 6.89 -13.09 21.11
CA VAL A 494 7.95 -13.12 20.10
C VAL A 494 7.35 -12.68 18.77
N ALA A 495 7.92 -11.63 18.19
CA ALA A 495 7.61 -11.20 16.83
C ALA A 495 8.53 -11.94 15.85
N GLN A 496 7.96 -12.41 14.77
CA GLN A 496 8.67 -13.09 13.69
C GLN A 496 8.50 -12.27 12.41
N GLY A 497 9.58 -11.72 11.91
CA GLY A 497 9.56 -11.06 10.62
C GLY A 497 9.68 -12.04 9.45
N GLY A 498 9.51 -11.53 8.25
CA GLY A 498 9.55 -12.26 6.99
C GLY A 498 9.91 -11.33 5.84
N SER A 499 9.32 -11.53 4.65
CA SER A 499 9.48 -10.58 3.54
C SER A 499 8.93 -9.21 3.90
N VAL A 500 9.59 -8.14 3.48
CA VAL A 500 9.07 -6.77 3.57
C VAL A 500 8.41 -6.45 2.23
N GLY A 501 7.08 -6.35 2.23
CA GLY A 501 6.30 -6.18 1.00
C GLY A 501 4.96 -5.48 1.24
N GLY A 502 4.20 -5.25 0.16
CA GLY A 502 2.91 -4.56 0.22
C GLY A 502 3.03 -3.04 0.14
N GLY A 503 1.90 -2.35 0.32
CA GLY A 503 1.79 -0.90 0.16
C GLY A 503 2.40 -0.07 1.28
N GLN A 504 3.19 -0.65 2.16
CA GLN A 504 3.91 0.06 3.21
C GLN A 504 5.27 0.57 2.73
N ALA A 505 5.66 1.74 3.19
CA ALA A 505 7.04 2.23 3.15
C ALA A 505 7.61 2.28 4.59
N PRO A 506 8.92 2.06 4.79
CA PRO A 506 9.55 2.34 6.08
C PRO A 506 9.38 3.81 6.44
N ILE A 507 8.98 4.14 7.66
CA ILE A 507 8.88 5.55 8.09
C ILE A 507 10.03 5.91 9.01
N VAL A 508 10.53 7.15 8.89
CA VAL A 508 11.62 7.69 9.70
C VAL A 508 11.13 8.94 10.42
N VAL A 509 11.07 8.87 11.75
CA VAL A 509 10.62 10.00 12.58
C VAL A 509 11.53 10.15 13.77
N GLY A 510 12.04 11.37 13.98
CA GLY A 510 13.05 11.59 15.00
C GLY A 510 14.23 10.65 14.78
N ASP A 511 14.64 9.96 15.82
CA ASP A 511 15.75 9.01 15.85
C ASP A 511 15.33 7.55 15.55
N ARG A 512 14.11 7.33 15.01
CA ARG A 512 13.52 5.99 14.79
C ARG A 512 13.24 5.67 13.33
N ILE A 513 13.36 4.38 13.00
CA ILE A 513 12.85 3.75 11.79
C ILE A 513 11.74 2.78 12.20
N ILE A 514 10.56 2.87 11.57
CA ILE A 514 9.39 2.05 11.88
C ILE A 514 8.96 1.32 10.62
N LEU A 515 8.79 0.00 10.69
CA LEU A 515 8.36 -0.80 9.57
C LEU A 515 7.63 -2.07 10.03
N ASN A 516 6.80 -2.62 9.15
CA ASN A 516 6.25 -3.97 9.30
C ASN A 516 7.10 -5.00 8.55
N SER A 517 7.18 -6.21 9.08
CA SER A 517 7.85 -7.35 8.43
C SER A 517 7.00 -8.60 8.51
N GLY A 518 6.79 -9.22 7.35
CA GLY A 518 5.95 -10.38 7.09
C GLY A 518 5.02 -10.16 5.91
N TYR A 519 5.13 -11.01 4.86
CA TYR A 519 4.34 -10.84 3.64
C TYR A 519 3.99 -12.17 2.98
N ALA A 520 3.23 -13.03 3.69
CA ALA A 520 2.72 -14.29 3.12
C ALA A 520 1.68 -14.03 2.01
N PHE A 521 2.13 -13.45 0.92
CA PHE A 521 1.35 -13.21 -0.30
C PHE A 521 2.14 -13.72 -1.50
N SER A 522 1.51 -14.46 -2.41
CA SER A 522 2.16 -15.06 -3.60
C SER A 522 3.45 -15.82 -3.23
N GLY A 523 3.39 -16.65 -2.19
CA GLY A 523 4.48 -17.53 -1.78
C GLY A 523 5.67 -16.86 -1.07
N LYS A 524 5.57 -15.58 -0.70
CA LYS A 524 6.63 -14.87 0.04
C LYS A 524 6.66 -15.25 1.52
N MET A 525 7.74 -14.90 2.24
CA MET A 525 7.96 -15.29 3.63
C MET A 525 6.92 -14.66 4.58
N PRO A 526 6.22 -15.50 5.40
CA PRO A 526 5.30 -15.02 6.42
C PRO A 526 6.03 -14.27 7.54
N GLY A 527 5.27 -13.43 8.26
CA GLY A 527 5.72 -12.75 9.45
C GLY A 527 4.59 -11.92 10.06
N ASN A 528 4.79 -11.47 11.30
CA ASN A 528 3.78 -10.75 12.08
C ASN A 528 4.37 -9.58 12.86
N ALA A 529 5.50 -9.03 12.43
CA ALA A 529 6.25 -8.06 13.21
C ALA A 529 5.95 -6.61 12.80
N LEU A 530 5.68 -5.75 13.78
CA LEU A 530 5.97 -4.32 13.72
C LEU A 530 7.30 -4.11 14.45
N LEU A 531 8.24 -3.48 13.79
CA LEU A 531 9.60 -3.24 14.29
C LEU A 531 9.83 -1.74 14.42
N VAL A 532 10.35 -1.32 15.57
CA VAL A 532 10.79 0.06 15.82
C VAL A 532 12.27 0.01 16.16
N LEU A 533 13.08 0.54 15.27
CA LEU A 533 14.52 0.66 15.44
C LEU A 533 14.85 2.08 15.91
N LYS A 534 15.86 2.24 16.75
CA LYS A 534 16.31 3.52 17.28
C LYS A 534 17.82 3.66 17.18
N ALA A 535 18.29 4.85 16.82
CA ALA A 535 19.72 5.16 16.85
C ALA A 535 20.22 5.27 18.30
N ARG A 536 21.34 4.60 18.59
CA ARG A 536 22.02 4.80 19.88
C ARG A 536 22.62 6.21 19.93
N PRO A 537 22.58 6.88 21.09
CA PRO A 537 23.39 8.08 21.29
C PRO A 537 24.87 7.75 21.06
N GLN A 538 25.54 8.57 20.27
CA GLN A 538 26.98 8.48 20.06
C GLN A 538 27.74 9.04 21.26
#